data_e9adcbdd1f6f1ec917a9b916c82574f6
#
_entry.id   e9adcbdd1f6f1ec917a9b916c82574f6
#
_cell.length_a   1.000
_cell.length_b   1.000
_cell.length_c   1.000
_cell.angle_alpha   90.00
_cell.angle_beta   90.00
_cell.angle_gamma   90.00
#
_symmetry.space_group_name_H-M   'P 1'
#
loop_
_entity.id
_entity.type
_entity.pdbx_description
1 polymer ?
#
loop_
_entity_poly.entity_id
_entity_poly.type
_entity_poly.pdbx_seq_one_letter_code
_entity_poly.pdbx_strand_id
1 'polypeptide(L)'
;MTVEIPKHIIRYGAHPEKEFFKSPFDKIYDGVLLNANTVAYSTRGIAEFLTQHLKKPFCIDPLVHAFGHNPIHISKNKNEDTIEVKAAFKVLADYYGDPVLPVLGKRGLRPEDFSSQKIIEGFCKRVIDFQKNVISNQTSENEEDKYMPVQSQTPCVVIAPYFYMSSTTFNFWIELNKNLIDKSVELEKDLPVFGYILISKDAFFDEELNSKLIERYRETKASGIMLWIESFSEHSATEAELKKYKKFVFEMSKDNRKIISLYGGYFSIML
;
A
#
# COMPACT_ATOMS: atom_id res chain seq x y z
N MET A 1 21.00 -7.87 9.55
CA MET A 1 19.83 -8.61 10.08
C MET A 1 18.89 -8.87 8.92
N THR A 2 18.50 -10.13 8.70
CA THR A 2 17.46 -10.45 7.71
C THR A 2 16.12 -10.02 8.29
N VAL A 3 15.47 -9.04 7.66
CA VAL A 3 14.12 -8.61 8.05
C VAL A 3 13.16 -9.75 7.76
N GLU A 4 12.51 -10.28 8.78
CA GLU A 4 11.50 -11.32 8.61
C GLU A 4 10.20 -10.69 8.09
N ILE A 5 9.75 -11.14 6.92
CA ILE A 5 8.52 -10.68 6.31
C ILE A 5 7.36 -11.51 6.85
N PRO A 6 6.33 -10.88 7.43
CA PRO A 6 5.19 -11.60 7.99
C PRO A 6 4.47 -12.47 6.94
N LYS A 7 3.96 -13.62 7.37
CA LYS A 7 3.15 -14.53 6.53
C LYS A 7 1.67 -14.18 6.59
N HIS A 8 1.18 -13.82 7.77
CA HIS A 8 -0.19 -13.38 8.00
C HIS A 8 -0.21 -11.92 8.43
N ILE A 9 -0.80 -11.07 7.62
CA ILE A 9 -0.88 -9.63 7.85
C ILE A 9 -2.34 -9.24 8.05
N ILE A 10 -2.60 -8.54 9.16
CA ILE A 10 -3.90 -7.90 9.39
C ILE A 10 -3.81 -6.43 9.01
N ARG A 11 -4.80 -5.93 8.29
CA ARG A 11 -4.92 -4.51 7.99
C ARG A 11 -5.51 -3.76 9.17
N TYR A 12 -4.86 -2.64 9.52
CA TYR A 12 -5.38 -1.68 10.50
C TYR A 12 -5.73 -0.38 9.79
N GLY A 13 -6.99 -0.05 9.77
CA GLY A 13 -7.50 1.14 9.06
C GLY A 13 -8.35 2.05 9.94
N ALA A 14 -8.86 1.56 11.07
CA ALA A 14 -9.77 2.32 11.92
C ALA A 14 -9.62 1.99 13.41
N HIS A 15 -9.89 2.98 14.26
CA HIS A 15 -9.75 2.86 15.72
C HIS A 15 -10.51 1.68 16.38
N PRO A 16 -11.73 1.32 15.94
CA PRO A 16 -12.45 0.17 16.51
C PRO A 16 -11.72 -1.16 16.34
N GLU A 17 -10.82 -1.27 15.37
CA GLU A 17 -10.07 -2.50 15.09
C GLU A 17 -8.99 -2.80 16.13
N LYS A 18 -8.66 -1.86 17.02
CA LYS A 18 -7.63 -2.05 18.06
C LYS A 18 -7.84 -3.29 18.92
N GLU A 19 -9.09 -3.68 19.15
CA GLU A 19 -9.40 -4.86 19.97
C GLU A 19 -8.93 -6.17 19.35
N PHE A 20 -8.87 -6.26 18.01
CA PHE A 20 -8.33 -7.44 17.33
C PHE A 20 -6.81 -7.62 17.48
N PHE A 21 -6.13 -6.57 17.92
CA PHE A 21 -4.68 -6.61 18.13
C PHE A 21 -4.29 -6.98 19.56
N LYS A 22 -5.28 -7.20 20.43
CA LYS A 22 -5.09 -7.63 21.82
C LYS A 22 -5.24 -9.14 21.93
N SER A 23 -4.67 -9.72 22.99
CA SER A 23 -4.90 -11.12 23.37
C SER A 23 -6.43 -11.40 23.47
N PRO A 24 -6.92 -12.55 22.96
CA PRO A 24 -6.16 -13.72 22.48
C PRO A 24 -5.81 -13.69 20.97
N PHE A 25 -6.21 -12.64 20.24
CA PHE A 25 -6.07 -12.57 18.78
C PHE A 25 -4.65 -12.28 18.30
N ASP A 26 -3.79 -11.80 19.18
CA ASP A 26 -2.38 -11.50 18.88
C ASP A 26 -1.58 -12.70 18.34
N LYS A 27 -2.06 -13.93 18.52
CA LYS A 27 -1.41 -15.15 18.06
C LYS A 27 -1.77 -15.58 16.64
N ILE A 28 -2.82 -14.99 16.05
CA ILE A 28 -3.34 -15.41 14.74
C ILE A 28 -2.77 -14.63 13.56
N TYR A 29 -1.91 -13.64 13.82
CA TYR A 29 -1.26 -12.85 12.77
C TYR A 29 0.21 -12.57 13.13
N ASP A 30 1.02 -12.32 12.11
CA ASP A 30 2.46 -12.12 12.24
C ASP A 30 2.89 -10.68 12.03
N GLY A 31 2.05 -9.87 11.39
CA GLY A 31 2.33 -8.47 11.08
C GLY A 31 1.11 -7.64 10.81
N VAL A 32 1.32 -6.34 10.63
CA VAL A 32 0.25 -5.36 10.42
C VAL A 32 0.50 -4.48 9.21
N LEU A 33 -0.53 -4.28 8.40
CA LEU A 33 -0.58 -3.31 7.31
C LEU A 33 -1.35 -2.07 7.78
N LEU A 34 -0.67 -0.95 7.91
CA LEU A 34 -1.23 0.34 8.32
C LEU A 34 -1.64 1.14 7.09
N ASN A 35 -2.74 1.87 7.18
CA ASN A 35 -3.14 2.81 6.14
C ASN A 35 -2.40 4.14 6.29
N ALA A 36 -1.74 4.63 5.24
CA ALA A 36 -0.97 5.86 5.26
C ALA A 36 -1.77 7.09 5.69
N ASN A 37 -3.04 7.22 5.28
CA ASN A 37 -3.90 8.33 5.69
C ASN A 37 -4.18 8.32 7.21
N THR A 38 -4.32 7.15 7.81
CA THR A 38 -4.48 6.99 9.27
C THR A 38 -3.18 7.33 10.00
N VAL A 39 -2.06 6.84 9.47
CA VAL A 39 -0.72 7.14 10.01
C VAL A 39 -0.44 8.64 9.93
N ALA A 40 -0.66 9.28 8.78
CA ALA A 40 -0.43 10.72 8.61
C ALA A 40 -1.30 11.57 9.54
N TYR A 41 -2.57 11.20 9.72
CA TYR A 41 -3.52 11.97 10.52
C TYR A 41 -3.35 11.78 12.03
N SER A 42 -2.91 10.60 12.47
CA SER A 42 -2.80 10.23 13.89
C SER A 42 -1.44 9.62 14.19
N THR A 43 -0.37 10.25 13.74
CA THR A 43 1.00 9.71 13.77
C THR A 43 1.41 9.32 15.19
N ARG A 44 1.22 10.21 16.18
CA ARG A 44 1.54 9.94 17.58
C ARG A 44 0.75 8.74 18.13
N GLY A 45 -0.56 8.70 17.92
CA GLY A 45 -1.40 7.59 18.39
C GLY A 45 -1.05 6.25 17.76
N ILE A 46 -0.58 6.24 16.51
CA ILE A 46 -0.08 5.03 15.85
C ILE A 46 1.29 4.63 16.41
N ALA A 47 2.19 5.59 16.63
CA ALA A 47 3.50 5.32 17.22
C ALA A 47 3.37 4.71 18.63
N GLU A 48 2.49 5.27 19.48
CA GLU A 48 2.16 4.73 20.80
C GLU A 48 1.56 3.31 20.69
N PHE A 49 0.61 3.11 19.79
CA PHE A 49 0.00 1.81 19.56
C PHE A 49 1.01 0.73 19.17
N LEU A 50 1.91 1.04 18.23
CA LEU A 50 2.97 0.13 17.79
C LEU A 50 3.94 -0.21 18.94
N THR A 51 4.30 0.77 19.75
CA THR A 51 5.28 0.60 20.83
C THR A 51 4.71 -0.15 22.02
N GLN A 52 3.50 0.20 22.43
CA GLN A 52 2.91 -0.30 23.67
C GLN A 52 2.10 -1.59 23.49
N HIS A 53 1.43 -1.73 22.35
CA HIS A 53 0.45 -2.80 22.14
C HIS A 53 0.85 -3.78 21.04
N LEU A 54 1.51 -3.30 19.98
CA LEU A 54 1.84 -4.10 18.82
C LEU A 54 3.35 -4.36 18.74
N LYS A 55 3.83 -5.41 19.32
CA LYS A 55 5.25 -5.81 19.23
C LYS A 55 5.51 -6.70 18.01
N LYS A 56 4.98 -6.33 16.84
CA LYS A 56 5.05 -7.12 15.61
C LYS A 56 5.53 -6.29 14.43
N PRO A 57 6.11 -6.92 13.41
CA PRO A 57 6.46 -6.24 12.16
C PRO A 57 5.24 -5.53 11.56
N PHE A 58 5.49 -4.36 10.97
CA PHE A 58 4.45 -3.62 10.26
C PHE A 58 4.96 -3.12 8.92
N CYS A 59 4.04 -2.79 8.04
CA CYS A 59 4.28 -2.01 6.82
C CYS A 59 3.16 -0.98 6.66
N ILE A 60 3.41 0.03 5.82
CA ILE A 60 2.47 1.11 5.57
C ILE A 60 2.01 1.05 4.12
N ASP A 61 0.71 0.80 3.89
CA ASP A 61 0.11 0.95 2.57
C ASP A 61 0.06 2.45 2.22
N PRO A 62 0.81 2.91 1.20
CA PRO A 62 0.91 4.34 0.88
C PRO A 62 -0.38 4.93 0.33
N LEU A 63 -1.38 4.13 -0.04
CA LEU A 63 -2.69 4.57 -0.53
C LEU A 63 -2.63 5.58 -1.68
N VAL A 64 -1.61 5.53 -2.52
CA VAL A 64 -1.43 6.47 -3.63
C VAL A 64 -2.59 6.41 -4.62
N HIS A 65 -3.17 5.23 -4.81
CA HIS A 65 -4.34 5.02 -5.67
C HIS A 65 -5.54 5.90 -5.28
N ALA A 66 -5.63 6.32 -4.01
CA ALA A 66 -6.69 7.22 -3.54
C ALA A 66 -6.67 8.59 -4.22
N PHE A 67 -5.52 8.99 -4.75
CA PHE A 67 -5.34 10.22 -5.53
C PHE A 67 -5.43 10.00 -7.04
N GLY A 68 -5.63 8.77 -7.50
CA GLY A 68 -5.65 8.42 -8.90
C GLY A 68 -6.89 8.88 -9.66
N HIS A 69 -7.06 8.35 -10.86
CA HIS A 69 -8.09 8.73 -11.84
C HIS A 69 -9.51 8.82 -11.25
N ASN A 70 -9.86 7.89 -10.36
CA ASN A 70 -11.10 7.92 -9.57
C ASN A 70 -10.77 8.28 -8.13
N PRO A 71 -10.73 9.57 -7.77
CA PRO A 71 -10.23 9.99 -6.48
C PRO A 71 -11.19 9.60 -5.34
N ILE A 72 -10.69 8.83 -4.38
CA ILE A 72 -11.44 8.48 -3.15
C ILE A 72 -11.12 9.42 -1.98
N HIS A 73 -10.19 10.35 -2.17
CA HIS A 73 -9.84 11.36 -1.18
C HIS A 73 -10.88 12.46 -1.03
N ILE A 74 -11.84 12.55 -1.96
CA ILE A 74 -12.88 13.56 -2.00
C ILE A 74 -14.16 13.02 -1.36
N SER A 75 -14.89 13.87 -0.62
CA SER A 75 -16.26 13.62 -0.16
C SER A 75 -17.16 14.77 -0.60
N LYS A 76 -18.42 14.48 -0.93
CA LYS A 76 -19.45 15.51 -1.09
C LYS A 76 -19.96 15.91 0.29
N ASN A 77 -19.98 17.19 0.57
CA ASN A 77 -20.67 17.68 1.75
C ASN A 77 -22.19 17.60 1.49
N LYS A 78 -22.90 16.85 2.32
CA LYS A 78 -24.35 16.59 2.14
C LYS A 78 -25.20 17.85 2.26
N ASN A 79 -24.67 18.91 2.90
CA ASN A 79 -25.44 20.11 3.22
C ASN A 79 -25.20 21.29 2.26
N GLU A 80 -24.13 21.26 1.45
CA GLU A 80 -23.69 22.44 0.69
C GLU A 80 -23.38 22.18 -0.79
N ASP A 81 -23.60 20.96 -1.30
CA ASP A 81 -23.16 20.54 -2.65
C ASP A 81 -21.66 20.82 -2.96
N THR A 82 -20.87 21.04 -1.93
CA THR A 82 -19.43 21.32 -2.05
C THR A 82 -18.63 20.03 -2.02
N ILE A 83 -17.53 20.02 -2.78
CA ILE A 83 -16.57 18.92 -2.79
C ILE A 83 -15.47 19.26 -1.78
N GLU A 84 -15.29 18.41 -0.79
CA GLU A 84 -14.26 18.56 0.23
C GLU A 84 -13.23 17.44 0.16
N VAL A 85 -11.97 17.81 0.36
CA VAL A 85 -10.90 16.82 0.56
C VAL A 85 -10.95 16.34 2.01
N LYS A 86 -11.00 15.03 2.22
CA LYS A 86 -10.98 14.42 3.55
C LYS A 86 -9.70 14.82 4.30
N ALA A 87 -9.83 15.27 5.56
CA ALA A 87 -8.72 15.82 6.34
C ALA A 87 -7.47 14.93 6.37
N ALA A 88 -7.65 13.62 6.57
CA ALA A 88 -6.55 12.66 6.57
C ALA A 88 -5.78 12.59 5.25
N PHE A 89 -6.46 12.84 4.13
CA PHE A 89 -5.81 12.88 2.81
C PHE A 89 -5.17 14.23 2.49
N LYS A 90 -5.62 15.33 3.12
CA LYS A 90 -4.89 16.61 3.05
C LYS A 90 -3.51 16.46 3.67
N VAL A 91 -3.45 15.95 4.90
CA VAL A 91 -2.19 15.72 5.60
C VAL A 91 -1.28 14.75 4.82
N LEU A 92 -1.84 13.66 4.28
CA LEU A 92 -1.06 12.71 3.47
C LEU A 92 -0.52 13.34 2.19
N ALA A 93 -1.31 14.22 1.53
CA ALA A 93 -0.88 14.94 0.34
C ALA A 93 0.29 15.89 0.61
N ASP A 94 0.34 16.52 1.79
CA ASP A 94 1.46 17.38 2.19
C ASP A 94 2.78 16.58 2.28
N TYR A 95 2.73 15.35 2.77
CA TYR A 95 3.90 14.46 2.75
C TYR A 95 4.32 14.06 1.33
N TYR A 96 3.36 13.81 0.44
CA TYR A 96 3.64 13.31 -0.91
C TYR A 96 4.04 14.43 -1.88
N GLY A 97 3.60 15.68 -1.63
CA GLY A 97 3.97 16.82 -2.46
C GLY A 97 3.51 16.67 -3.92
N ASP A 98 4.35 17.12 -4.85
CA ASP A 98 4.08 16.97 -6.28
C ASP A 98 4.24 15.50 -6.73
N PRO A 99 3.36 15.00 -7.63
CA PRO A 99 2.34 15.75 -8.38
C PRO A 99 0.95 15.79 -7.69
N VAL A 100 0.81 15.36 -6.43
CA VAL A 100 -0.48 15.26 -5.74
C VAL A 100 -1.08 16.64 -5.43
N LEU A 101 -0.30 17.55 -4.85
CA LEU A 101 -0.77 18.84 -4.36
C LEU A 101 -1.44 19.71 -5.44
N PRO A 102 -0.91 19.85 -6.66
CA PRO A 102 -1.51 20.70 -7.69
C PRO A 102 -2.91 20.26 -8.12
N VAL A 103 -3.23 18.97 -7.98
CA VAL A 103 -4.51 18.39 -8.43
C VAL A 103 -5.47 18.08 -7.28
N LEU A 104 -4.99 18.18 -6.03
CA LEU A 104 -5.75 17.84 -4.84
C LEU A 104 -7.11 18.58 -4.78
N GLY A 105 -8.19 17.84 -4.62
CA GLY A 105 -9.55 18.37 -4.58
C GLY A 105 -10.11 18.87 -5.91
N LYS A 106 -9.32 18.88 -6.98
CA LYS A 106 -9.73 19.33 -8.32
C LYS A 106 -10.04 18.16 -9.25
N ARG A 107 -9.14 17.19 -9.30
CA ARG A 107 -9.25 15.97 -10.10
C ARG A 107 -8.36 14.86 -9.54
N GLY A 108 -8.50 13.66 -10.06
CA GLY A 108 -7.53 12.60 -9.80
C GLY A 108 -6.24 12.77 -10.59
N LEU A 109 -5.17 12.17 -10.07
CA LEU A 109 -3.90 12.00 -10.77
C LEU A 109 -4.11 11.20 -12.06
N ARG A 110 -3.29 11.52 -13.05
CA ARG A 110 -3.24 10.84 -14.35
C ARG A 110 -1.79 10.50 -14.70
N PRO A 111 -1.53 9.58 -15.63
CA PRO A 111 -0.17 9.28 -16.06
C PRO A 111 0.62 10.50 -16.55
N GLU A 112 -0.06 11.48 -17.17
CA GLU A 112 0.55 12.71 -17.70
C GLU A 112 1.13 13.59 -16.60
N ASP A 113 0.65 13.49 -15.36
CA ASP A 113 1.20 14.20 -14.21
C ASP A 113 2.61 13.70 -13.84
N PHE A 114 3.01 12.53 -14.36
CA PHE A 114 4.33 11.92 -14.21
C PHE A 114 5.20 12.07 -15.45
N SER A 115 5.16 13.22 -16.08
CA SER A 115 5.75 13.50 -17.39
C SER A 115 7.29 13.47 -17.45
N SER A 116 7.98 13.39 -16.33
CA SER A 116 9.44 13.33 -16.29
C SER A 116 9.98 12.37 -15.22
N GLN A 117 11.16 11.81 -15.47
CA GLN A 117 11.86 10.97 -14.49
C GLN A 117 12.11 11.70 -13.17
N LYS A 118 12.35 13.01 -13.19
CA LYS A 118 12.54 13.82 -11.99
C LYS A 118 11.29 13.86 -11.10
N ILE A 119 10.10 13.95 -11.71
CA ILE A 119 8.82 13.90 -10.97
C ILE A 119 8.62 12.50 -10.36
N ILE A 120 8.85 11.44 -11.14
CA ILE A 120 8.74 10.05 -10.67
C ILE A 120 9.69 9.81 -9.49
N GLU A 121 10.95 10.18 -9.64
CA GLU A 121 11.98 10.02 -8.59
C GLU A 121 11.63 10.80 -7.33
N GLY A 122 11.29 12.08 -7.46
CA GLY A 122 10.92 12.93 -6.32
C GLY A 122 9.67 12.40 -5.59
N PHE A 123 8.69 11.90 -6.34
CA PHE A 123 7.48 11.30 -5.78
C PHE A 123 7.78 9.98 -5.06
N CYS A 124 8.49 9.05 -5.68
CA CYS A 124 8.89 7.79 -5.06
C CYS A 124 9.68 8.03 -3.78
N LYS A 125 10.65 8.97 -3.82
CA LYS A 125 11.44 9.33 -2.65
C LYS A 125 10.56 9.78 -1.49
N ARG A 126 9.63 10.71 -1.70
CA ARG A 126 8.74 11.21 -0.65
C ARG A 126 7.82 10.12 -0.07
N VAL A 127 7.30 9.23 -0.91
CA VAL A 127 6.48 8.11 -0.47
C VAL A 127 7.29 7.09 0.36
N ILE A 128 8.53 6.84 -0.02
CA ILE A 128 9.47 6.00 0.73
C ILE A 128 9.85 6.66 2.06
N ASP A 129 10.26 7.92 2.03
CA ASP A 129 10.65 8.69 3.21
C ASP A 129 9.50 8.78 4.22
N PHE A 130 8.27 8.97 3.76
CA PHE A 130 7.08 8.92 4.61
C PHE A 130 6.97 7.58 5.33
N GLN A 131 7.03 6.46 4.61
CA GLN A 131 6.89 5.13 5.21
C GLN A 131 8.00 4.83 6.23
N LYS A 132 9.23 5.23 5.94
CA LYS A 132 10.40 4.97 6.82
C LYS A 132 10.41 5.85 8.06
N ASN A 133 10.05 7.12 7.92
CA ASN A 133 10.39 8.14 8.90
C ASN A 133 9.20 8.73 9.65
N VAL A 134 7.95 8.59 9.14
CA VAL A 134 6.79 9.25 9.73
C VAL A 134 6.57 8.85 11.20
N ILE A 135 6.78 7.60 11.54
CA ILE A 135 6.61 7.07 12.89
C ILE A 135 7.86 7.35 13.74
N SER A 136 9.06 7.10 13.20
CA SER A 136 10.31 7.27 13.92
C SER A 136 10.61 8.73 14.31
N ASN A 137 10.19 9.70 13.50
CA ASN A 137 10.40 11.12 13.80
C ASN A 137 9.57 11.66 14.97
N GLN A 138 8.54 10.91 15.42
CA GLN A 138 7.72 11.31 16.57
C GLN A 138 8.42 11.07 17.92
N THR A 139 9.55 10.38 17.92
CA THR A 139 10.22 9.97 19.17
C THR A 139 11.14 11.04 19.76
N SER A 140 11.46 12.12 19.03
CA SER A 140 12.55 13.02 19.37
C SER A 140 12.17 14.45 19.80
N GLU A 141 10.92 14.88 19.64
CA GLU A 141 10.59 16.31 19.72
C GLU A 141 10.02 16.80 21.06
N ASN A 142 9.62 15.93 22.01
CA ASN A 142 9.03 16.37 23.26
C ASN A 142 9.86 15.99 24.49
N GLU A 143 10.56 16.96 25.07
CA GLU A 143 11.30 16.78 26.34
C GLU A 143 10.41 16.39 27.52
N GLU A 144 9.12 16.67 27.47
CA GLU A 144 8.15 16.33 28.53
C GLU A 144 7.76 14.85 28.55
N ASP A 145 7.92 14.12 27.43
CA ASP A 145 7.61 12.69 27.30
C ASP A 145 8.79 11.76 27.65
N LYS A 146 9.77 12.23 28.43
CA LYS A 146 10.94 11.44 28.90
C LYS A 146 10.60 10.14 29.62
N TYR A 147 9.35 9.95 30.02
CA TYR A 147 8.94 8.79 30.80
C TYR A 147 8.54 7.55 30.00
N MET A 148 8.31 7.68 28.69
CA MET A 148 8.08 6.53 27.80
C MET A 148 8.72 6.78 26.43
N PRO A 149 10.00 6.44 26.26
CA PRO A 149 10.63 6.55 24.96
C PRO A 149 9.92 5.62 23.98
N VAL A 150 9.24 6.20 23.01
CA VAL A 150 8.73 5.45 21.85
C VAL A 150 9.96 4.90 21.14
N GLN A 151 10.16 3.59 21.13
CA GLN A 151 11.28 3.01 20.41
C GLN A 151 11.11 3.32 18.91
N SER A 152 12.18 3.80 18.29
CA SER A 152 12.21 3.99 16.84
C SER A 152 11.81 2.68 16.16
N GLN A 153 10.69 2.70 15.46
CA GLN A 153 10.19 1.55 14.75
C GLN A 153 10.22 1.82 13.24
N THR A 154 10.90 0.94 12.52
CA THR A 154 10.95 0.98 11.07
C THR A 154 10.02 -0.08 10.48
N PRO A 155 9.39 0.17 9.33
CA PRO A 155 8.58 -0.84 8.66
C PRO A 155 9.47 -2.03 8.22
N CYS A 156 8.88 -3.22 8.12
CA CYS A 156 9.61 -4.40 7.65
C CYS A 156 9.79 -4.42 6.12
N VAL A 157 8.99 -3.70 5.38
CA VAL A 157 9.10 -3.50 3.92
C VAL A 157 8.62 -2.10 3.57
N VAL A 158 9.08 -1.59 2.43
CA VAL A 158 8.55 -0.39 1.79
C VAL A 158 7.68 -0.80 0.62
N ILE A 159 6.51 -0.20 0.49
CA ILE A 159 5.59 -0.43 -0.63
C ILE A 159 5.77 0.69 -1.64
N ALA A 160 6.09 0.33 -2.89
CA ALA A 160 6.18 1.29 -3.98
C ALA A 160 4.84 1.99 -4.23
N PRO A 161 4.83 3.26 -4.66
CA PRO A 161 3.60 3.91 -5.12
C PRO A 161 2.91 3.10 -6.21
N TYR A 162 1.57 3.10 -6.21
CA TYR A 162 0.78 2.32 -7.16
C TYR A 162 -0.57 2.97 -7.46
N PHE A 163 -1.14 2.62 -8.62
CA PHE A 163 -2.45 3.07 -9.06
C PHE A 163 -3.36 1.90 -9.40
N TYR A 164 -4.66 2.12 -9.25
CA TYR A 164 -5.70 1.15 -9.54
C TYR A 164 -5.84 0.92 -11.06
N MET A 165 -5.89 -0.34 -11.45
CA MET A 165 -6.04 -0.78 -12.84
C MET A 165 -7.40 -1.45 -13.04
N SER A 166 -8.35 -0.77 -13.68
CA SER A 166 -9.58 -1.38 -14.21
C SER A 166 -9.36 -1.83 -15.66
N SER A 167 -10.29 -2.58 -16.23
CA SER A 167 -10.25 -2.96 -17.66
C SER A 167 -10.09 -1.75 -18.60
N THR A 168 -10.67 -0.60 -18.24
CA THR A 168 -10.59 0.64 -19.04
C THR A 168 -9.32 1.45 -18.78
N THR A 169 -8.70 1.33 -17.63
CA THR A 169 -7.54 2.15 -17.23
C THR A 169 -6.24 1.35 -17.16
N PHE A 170 -6.28 0.06 -17.39
CA PHE A 170 -5.14 -0.85 -17.31
C PHE A 170 -3.92 -0.34 -18.10
N ASN A 171 -4.13 -0.04 -19.39
CA ASN A 171 -3.04 0.41 -20.26
C ASN A 171 -2.47 1.79 -19.87
N PHE A 172 -3.24 2.61 -19.14
CA PHE A 172 -2.75 3.89 -18.64
C PHE A 172 -1.80 3.72 -17.46
N TRP A 173 -2.07 2.74 -16.58
CA TRP A 173 -1.37 2.63 -15.31
C TRP A 173 -0.29 1.56 -15.26
N ILE A 174 -0.34 0.53 -16.12
CA ILE A 174 0.57 -0.62 -16.05
C ILE A 174 2.04 -0.19 -16.16
N GLU A 175 2.37 0.64 -17.14
CA GLU A 175 3.74 1.10 -17.38
C GLU A 175 4.20 2.07 -16.28
N LEU A 176 3.32 2.95 -15.81
CA LEU A 176 3.65 3.85 -14.73
C LEU A 176 3.86 3.08 -13.41
N ASN A 177 2.99 2.13 -13.07
CA ASN A 177 3.16 1.30 -11.87
C ASN A 177 4.49 0.55 -11.90
N LYS A 178 4.86 -0.02 -13.07
CA LYS A 178 6.18 -0.65 -13.25
C LYS A 178 7.32 0.34 -13.00
N ASN A 179 7.26 1.52 -13.59
CA ASN A 179 8.29 2.55 -13.44
C ASN A 179 8.43 3.03 -11.99
N LEU A 180 7.31 3.18 -11.28
CA LEU A 180 7.30 3.54 -9.86
C LEU A 180 7.95 2.46 -8.99
N ILE A 181 7.71 1.18 -9.29
CA ILE A 181 8.36 0.05 -8.61
C ILE A 181 9.87 0.09 -8.86
N ASP A 182 10.28 0.16 -10.13
CA ASP A 182 11.70 0.13 -10.49
C ASP A 182 12.45 1.30 -9.86
N LYS A 183 11.87 2.51 -9.88
CA LYS A 183 12.44 3.68 -9.24
C LYS A 183 12.51 3.54 -7.72
N SER A 184 11.49 2.96 -7.09
CA SER A 184 11.50 2.69 -5.65
C SER A 184 12.62 1.72 -5.26
N VAL A 185 12.86 0.68 -6.07
CA VAL A 185 13.98 -0.28 -5.86
C VAL A 185 15.35 0.39 -6.06
N GLU A 186 15.43 1.36 -6.98
CA GLU A 186 16.66 2.15 -7.15
C GLU A 186 16.97 3.04 -5.95
N LEU A 187 15.95 3.64 -5.35
CA LEU A 187 16.08 4.61 -4.26
C LEU A 187 16.25 3.95 -2.89
N GLU A 188 15.56 2.84 -2.64
CA GLU A 188 15.58 2.15 -1.35
C GLU A 188 16.59 0.99 -1.37
N LYS A 189 17.56 1.02 -0.45
CA LYS A 189 18.64 0.02 -0.37
C LYS A 189 18.66 -0.76 0.95
N ASP A 190 17.99 -0.23 1.98
CA ASP A 190 18.05 -0.80 3.32
C ASP A 190 16.95 -1.82 3.57
N LEU A 191 15.77 -1.57 2.98
CA LEU A 191 14.58 -2.38 3.18
C LEU A 191 14.11 -3.05 1.88
N PRO A 192 13.49 -4.23 1.97
CA PRO A 192 12.85 -4.85 0.81
C PRO A 192 11.76 -3.95 0.24
N VAL A 193 11.76 -3.74 -1.08
CA VAL A 193 10.70 -3.01 -1.77
C VAL A 193 9.69 -3.98 -2.33
N PHE A 194 8.41 -3.76 -2.02
CA PHE A 194 7.30 -4.52 -2.57
C PHE A 194 6.55 -3.67 -3.59
N GLY A 195 6.27 -4.28 -4.74
CA GLY A 195 5.28 -3.75 -5.68
C GLY A 195 3.86 -4.01 -5.14
N TYR A 196 2.90 -3.26 -5.67
CA TYR A 196 1.50 -3.45 -5.34
C TYR A 196 0.68 -3.57 -6.63
N ILE A 197 -0.15 -4.60 -6.71
CA ILE A 197 -1.12 -4.79 -7.77
C ILE A 197 -2.51 -4.57 -7.16
N LEU A 198 -3.13 -3.46 -7.52
CA LEU A 198 -4.53 -3.17 -7.26
C LEU A 198 -5.27 -3.17 -8.60
N ILE A 199 -6.11 -4.16 -8.81
CA ILE A 199 -6.74 -4.43 -10.10
C ILE A 199 -8.19 -4.86 -9.96
N SER A 200 -9.05 -4.47 -10.89
CA SER A 200 -10.44 -4.95 -10.92
C SER A 200 -10.50 -6.44 -11.26
N LYS A 201 -11.54 -7.11 -10.77
CA LYS A 201 -11.80 -8.52 -11.08
C LYS A 201 -11.82 -8.77 -12.59
N ASP A 202 -12.53 -7.93 -13.34
CA ASP A 202 -12.68 -8.09 -14.79
C ASP A 202 -11.33 -8.01 -15.52
N ALA A 203 -10.49 -7.02 -15.16
CA ALA A 203 -9.16 -6.89 -15.76
C ALA A 203 -8.22 -8.04 -15.35
N PHE A 204 -8.32 -8.53 -14.11
CA PHE A 204 -7.48 -9.63 -13.64
C PHE A 204 -7.81 -10.95 -14.35
N PHE A 205 -9.08 -11.23 -14.62
CA PHE A 205 -9.51 -12.47 -15.27
C PHE A 205 -9.58 -12.39 -16.80
N ASP A 206 -9.33 -11.23 -17.41
CA ASP A 206 -9.06 -11.09 -18.83
C ASP A 206 -7.71 -11.73 -19.18
N GLU A 207 -7.64 -12.56 -20.22
CA GLU A 207 -6.44 -13.33 -20.55
C GLU A 207 -5.30 -12.48 -21.10
N GLU A 208 -5.62 -11.50 -21.92
CA GLU A 208 -4.62 -10.60 -22.52
C GLU A 208 -4.04 -9.66 -21.46
N LEU A 209 -4.91 -9.01 -20.67
CA LEU A 209 -4.48 -8.09 -19.61
C LEU A 209 -3.70 -8.82 -18.51
N ASN A 210 -4.12 -10.03 -18.12
CA ASN A 210 -3.41 -10.83 -17.14
C ASN A 210 -2.02 -11.26 -17.63
N SER A 211 -1.90 -11.67 -18.89
CA SER A 211 -0.61 -12.04 -19.49
C SER A 211 0.35 -10.84 -19.51
N LYS A 212 -0.13 -9.67 -19.90
CA LYS A 212 0.61 -8.41 -19.88
C LYS A 212 0.99 -8.00 -18.46
N LEU A 213 0.09 -8.18 -17.47
CA LEU A 213 0.35 -7.91 -16.07
C LEU A 213 1.51 -8.77 -15.55
N ILE A 214 1.48 -10.07 -15.82
CA ILE A 214 2.54 -11.01 -15.43
C ILE A 214 3.87 -10.58 -16.06
N GLU A 215 3.88 -10.34 -17.38
CA GLU A 215 5.08 -9.93 -18.13
C GLU A 215 5.70 -8.69 -17.46
N ARG A 216 4.93 -7.62 -17.30
CA ARG A 216 5.44 -6.33 -16.80
C ARG A 216 5.93 -6.37 -15.37
N TYR A 217 5.19 -7.05 -14.48
CA TYR A 217 5.60 -7.12 -13.08
C TYR A 217 6.75 -8.11 -12.84
N ARG A 218 6.92 -9.13 -13.69
CA ARG A 218 8.08 -10.03 -13.62
C ARG A 218 9.39 -9.33 -13.99
N GLU A 219 9.35 -8.33 -14.85
CA GLU A 219 10.52 -7.53 -15.20
C GLU A 219 11.00 -6.65 -14.04
N THR A 220 10.17 -6.35 -13.06
CA THR A 220 10.57 -5.51 -11.92
C THR A 220 11.53 -6.24 -10.99
N LYS A 221 12.38 -5.47 -10.28
CA LYS A 221 13.30 -5.99 -9.26
C LYS A 221 12.73 -5.95 -7.85
N ALA A 222 11.42 -5.85 -7.71
CA ALA A 222 10.74 -5.87 -6.41
C ALA A 222 10.99 -7.18 -5.68
N SER A 223 11.23 -7.14 -4.38
CA SER A 223 11.42 -8.29 -3.51
C SER A 223 10.15 -9.12 -3.29
N GLY A 224 9.01 -8.49 -3.51
CA GLY A 224 7.69 -9.12 -3.40
C GLY A 224 6.60 -8.27 -4.05
N ILE A 225 5.40 -8.85 -4.12
CA ILE A 225 4.20 -8.20 -4.66
C ILE A 225 3.07 -8.36 -3.64
N MET A 226 2.38 -7.27 -3.34
CA MET A 226 1.08 -7.27 -2.69
C MET A 226 -0.01 -7.29 -3.76
N LEU A 227 -0.95 -8.20 -3.66
CA LEU A 227 -2.03 -8.38 -4.63
C LEU A 227 -3.37 -8.11 -3.99
N TRP A 228 -4.11 -7.15 -4.55
CA TRP A 228 -5.51 -6.89 -4.23
C TRP A 228 -6.33 -6.88 -5.51
N ILE A 229 -7.18 -7.89 -5.65
CA ILE A 229 -8.15 -7.97 -6.74
C ILE A 229 -9.47 -7.42 -6.19
N GLU A 230 -9.85 -6.23 -6.65
CA GLU A 230 -11.09 -5.59 -6.22
C GLU A 230 -12.29 -6.43 -6.64
N SER A 231 -13.28 -6.54 -5.75
CA SER A 231 -14.52 -7.33 -5.95
C SER A 231 -14.31 -8.83 -6.20
N PHE A 232 -13.10 -9.35 -5.90
CA PHE A 232 -12.86 -10.78 -5.90
C PHE A 232 -12.98 -11.35 -4.48
N SER A 233 -13.75 -12.40 -4.33
CA SER A 233 -13.87 -13.17 -3.10
C SER A 233 -13.65 -14.64 -3.42
N GLU A 234 -12.66 -15.27 -2.77
CA GLU A 234 -12.38 -16.70 -2.92
C GLU A 234 -13.58 -17.58 -2.56
N HIS A 235 -14.41 -17.12 -1.60
CA HIS A 235 -15.60 -17.85 -1.14
C HIS A 235 -16.68 -17.98 -2.23
N SER A 236 -16.80 -16.97 -3.10
CA SER A 236 -17.78 -16.93 -4.18
C SER A 236 -17.17 -17.20 -5.57
N ALA A 237 -15.86 -17.45 -5.62
CA ALA A 237 -15.14 -17.66 -6.88
C ALA A 237 -15.48 -19.02 -7.50
N THR A 238 -15.53 -19.05 -8.82
CA THR A 238 -15.63 -20.29 -9.58
C THR A 238 -14.31 -21.07 -9.56
N GLU A 239 -14.37 -22.36 -9.83
CA GLU A 239 -13.16 -23.18 -9.96
C GLU A 239 -12.20 -22.65 -11.04
N ALA A 240 -12.74 -22.13 -12.14
CA ALA A 240 -11.96 -21.54 -13.21
C ALA A 240 -11.20 -20.29 -12.74
N GLU A 241 -11.87 -19.41 -11.99
CA GLU A 241 -11.25 -18.23 -11.38
C GLU A 241 -10.15 -18.61 -10.41
N LEU A 242 -10.39 -19.59 -9.53
CA LEU A 242 -9.37 -20.07 -8.58
C LEU A 242 -8.16 -20.68 -9.30
N LYS A 243 -8.37 -21.41 -10.39
CA LYS A 243 -7.27 -21.95 -11.23
C LYS A 243 -6.45 -20.82 -11.87
N LYS A 244 -7.09 -19.79 -12.42
CA LYS A 244 -6.40 -18.62 -12.97
C LYS A 244 -5.63 -17.86 -11.88
N TYR A 245 -6.24 -17.62 -10.73
CA TYR A 245 -5.59 -16.99 -9.57
C TYR A 245 -4.35 -17.79 -9.13
N LYS A 246 -4.48 -19.11 -8.95
CA LYS A 246 -3.35 -19.99 -8.61
C LYS A 246 -2.22 -19.89 -9.65
N LYS A 247 -2.56 -19.94 -10.95
CA LYS A 247 -1.57 -19.79 -12.04
C LYS A 247 -0.83 -18.46 -11.93
N PHE A 248 -1.56 -17.36 -11.70
CA PHE A 248 -0.97 -16.04 -11.51
C PHE A 248 0.01 -16.01 -10.34
N VAL A 249 -0.42 -16.47 -9.16
CA VAL A 249 0.45 -16.52 -7.95
C VAL A 249 1.70 -17.35 -8.22
N PHE A 250 1.56 -18.51 -8.87
CA PHE A 250 2.69 -19.36 -9.25
C PHE A 250 3.66 -18.66 -10.20
N GLU A 251 3.16 -17.99 -11.25
CA GLU A 251 4.01 -17.26 -12.19
C GLU A 251 4.74 -16.09 -11.52
N MET A 252 4.07 -15.39 -10.62
CA MET A 252 4.63 -14.24 -9.93
C MET A 252 5.59 -14.62 -8.80
N SER A 253 5.49 -15.83 -8.24
CA SER A 253 6.39 -16.31 -7.17
C SER A 253 7.69 -16.93 -7.66
N LYS A 254 7.86 -17.05 -8.98
CA LYS A 254 9.14 -17.47 -9.57
C LYS A 254 10.26 -16.54 -9.10
N ASP A 255 11.50 -17.05 -9.07
CA ASP A 255 12.68 -16.31 -8.64
C ASP A 255 12.68 -15.91 -7.14
N ASN A 256 12.01 -16.73 -6.29
CA ASN A 256 11.85 -16.51 -4.85
C ASN A 256 11.15 -15.21 -4.47
N ARG A 257 10.38 -14.63 -5.39
CA ARG A 257 9.59 -13.43 -5.13
C ARG A 257 8.43 -13.76 -4.19
N LYS A 258 8.23 -12.98 -3.15
CA LYS A 258 7.13 -13.16 -2.20
C LYS A 258 5.83 -12.55 -2.73
N ILE A 259 4.73 -13.27 -2.58
CA ILE A 259 3.40 -12.78 -2.93
C ILE A 259 2.55 -12.73 -1.67
N ILE A 260 1.99 -11.56 -1.39
CA ILE A 260 1.05 -11.34 -0.29
C ILE A 260 -0.31 -11.03 -0.90
N SER A 261 -1.25 -11.95 -0.73
CA SER A 261 -2.64 -11.73 -1.14
C SER A 261 -3.35 -10.89 -0.08
N LEU A 262 -3.81 -9.72 -0.46
CA LEU A 262 -4.61 -8.86 0.40
C LEU A 262 -6.08 -9.25 0.26
N TYR A 263 -6.78 -9.29 1.39
CA TYR A 263 -8.17 -9.78 1.47
C TYR A 263 -8.34 -11.21 0.96
N GLY A 264 -7.25 -11.99 1.01
CA GLY A 264 -7.27 -13.41 0.72
C GLY A 264 -8.06 -14.20 1.75
N GLY A 265 -8.61 -15.35 1.32
CA GLY A 265 -9.29 -16.31 2.17
C GLY A 265 -8.46 -17.58 2.38
N TYR A 266 -9.16 -18.67 2.65
CA TYR A 266 -8.56 -19.98 2.90
C TYR A 266 -7.70 -20.50 1.74
N PHE A 267 -8.11 -20.24 0.49
CA PHE A 267 -7.37 -20.69 -0.69
C PHE A 267 -6.00 -19.99 -0.81
N SER A 268 -5.94 -18.69 -0.53
CA SER A 268 -4.67 -17.94 -0.49
C SER A 268 -3.72 -18.49 0.58
N ILE A 269 -4.24 -18.88 1.76
CA ILE A 269 -3.46 -19.47 2.82
C ILE A 269 -2.85 -20.81 2.39
N MET A 270 -3.62 -21.60 1.63
CA MET A 270 -3.17 -22.91 1.14
C MET A 270 -2.13 -22.81 0.01
N LEU A 271 -2.10 -21.71 -0.73
CA LEU A 271 -1.13 -21.48 -1.78
C LEU A 271 0.26 -21.14 -1.24
#